data_81503e9360eca9da6c5dd4b56860e5a2
#
_entry.id   81503e9360eca9da6c5dd4b56860e5a2
#
_cell.length_a   1.000
_cell.length_b   1.000
_cell.length_c   1.000
_cell.angle_alpha   90.00
_cell.angle_beta   90.00
_cell.angle_gamma   90.00
#
_symmetry.space_group_name_H-M   'P 1'
#
loop_
_entity.id
_entity.type
_entity.pdbx_description
1 polymer ?
#
loop_
_entity_poly.entity_id
_entity_poly.type
_entity_poly.pdbx_seq_one_letter_code
_entity_poly.pdbx_strand_id
1 'polypeptide(L)'
;MSTENINSTQNVFIAIGRRKESVAKVRLIPGTGEVQINKKPGDLYFQFNSEYIRNLKAPLTVLGLEASFDLFIEARGGGLRGQTDAVKLGVSRALCGLSQERRQVLKKEGYLTRDYRSKERKKYGLRKARKAPQFSKR
;
A
#
# COMPACT_ATOMS: atom_id res chain seq x y z
N MET A 1 -5.61 -2.30 -33.05
CA MET A 1 -5.64 -2.39 -31.60
C MET A 1 -6.08 -1.11 -31.01
N SER A 2 -7.24 -1.14 -30.60
CA SER A 2 -7.90 0.03 -30.11
C SER A 2 -7.40 0.37 -28.72
N THR A 3 -6.69 1.44 -28.62
CA THR A 3 -6.55 2.16 -27.38
C THR A 3 -7.92 2.72 -26.99
N GLU A 4 -8.93 1.99 -27.41
CA GLU A 4 -10.28 2.49 -27.40
C GLU A 4 -10.89 2.45 -26.03
N ASN A 5 -11.26 3.60 -25.68
CA ASN A 5 -12.41 3.85 -24.82
C ASN A 5 -12.36 3.20 -23.44
N ILE A 6 -11.23 3.41 -22.81
CA ILE A 6 -11.19 3.37 -21.36
C ILE A 6 -12.06 4.49 -20.79
N ASN A 7 -12.73 5.22 -21.64
CA ASN A 7 -13.21 6.54 -21.23
C ASN A 7 -14.65 6.63 -20.78
N SER A 8 -15.46 5.62 -20.86
CA SER A 8 -16.85 6.00 -20.65
C SER A 8 -17.62 5.28 -19.57
N THR A 9 -17.12 4.17 -19.04
CA THR A 9 -17.94 3.43 -18.07
C THR A 9 -17.17 2.65 -17.01
N GLN A 10 -15.87 2.77 -16.99
CA GLN A 10 -15.12 2.09 -15.96
C GLN A 10 -15.01 2.99 -14.73
N ASN A 11 -15.63 2.54 -13.65
CA ASN A 11 -15.47 3.19 -12.36
C ASN A 11 -14.04 2.96 -11.87
N VAL A 12 -13.20 3.96 -12.05
CA VAL A 12 -11.83 3.95 -11.55
C VAL A 12 -11.83 4.60 -10.17
N PHE A 13 -11.36 3.87 -9.18
CA PHE A 13 -11.19 4.40 -7.83
C PHE A 13 -9.73 4.66 -7.59
N ILE A 14 -9.40 5.89 -7.24
CA ILE A 14 -8.02 6.33 -7.02
C ILE A 14 -7.86 6.72 -5.56
N ALA A 15 -6.81 6.21 -4.92
CA ALA A 15 -6.50 6.57 -3.56
C ALA A 15 -4.99 6.57 -3.34
N ILE A 16 -4.55 7.25 -2.28
CA ILE A 16 -3.15 7.35 -1.91
C ILE A 16 -2.97 6.72 -0.55
N GLY A 17 -1.98 5.83 -0.44
CA GLY A 17 -1.54 5.26 0.82
C GLY A 17 -0.13 5.69 1.15
N ARG A 18 0.19 5.78 2.43
CA ARG A 18 1.51 6.18 2.90
C ARG A 18 1.95 5.31 4.06
N ARG A 19 3.23 5.01 4.10
CA ARG A 19 3.85 4.27 5.19
C ARG A 19 5.33 4.66 5.26
N LYS A 20 5.79 5.16 6.41
CA LYS A 20 7.15 5.69 6.54
C LYS A 20 7.41 6.76 5.47
N GLU A 21 8.42 6.58 4.64
CA GLU A 21 8.72 7.50 3.53
C GLU A 21 8.09 7.05 2.21
N SER A 22 7.37 5.92 2.22
CA SER A 22 6.75 5.38 1.02
C SER A 22 5.40 6.03 0.75
N VAL A 23 5.16 6.34 -0.51
CA VAL A 23 3.88 6.87 -1.01
C VAL A 23 3.45 6.00 -2.17
N ALA A 24 2.21 5.54 -2.15
CA ALA A 24 1.65 4.74 -3.22
C ALA A 24 0.34 5.35 -3.71
N LYS A 25 0.26 5.57 -5.01
CA LYS A 25 -0.98 5.95 -5.68
C LYS A 25 -1.59 4.70 -6.30
N VAL A 26 -2.76 4.34 -5.85
CA VAL A 26 -3.45 3.11 -6.26
C VAL A 26 -4.62 3.46 -7.14
N ARG A 27 -4.70 2.82 -8.31
CA ARG A 27 -5.89 2.84 -9.18
C ARG A 27 -6.53 1.47 -9.13
N LEU A 28 -7.76 1.44 -8.73
CA LEU A 28 -8.56 0.22 -8.67
C LEU A 28 -9.51 0.21 -9.85
N ILE A 29 -9.34 -0.74 -10.75
CA ILE A 29 -10.11 -0.85 -12.00
C ILE A 29 -10.75 -2.23 -12.05
N PRO A 30 -12.03 -2.34 -12.43
CA PRO A 30 -12.63 -3.66 -12.62
C PRO A 30 -11.83 -4.51 -13.61
N GLY A 31 -11.53 -5.74 -13.24
CA GLY A 31 -10.69 -6.61 -14.06
C GLY A 31 -10.60 -8.03 -13.51
N THR A 32 -9.46 -8.66 -13.69
CA THR A 32 -9.26 -10.09 -13.42
C THR A 32 -8.37 -10.38 -12.22
N GLY A 33 -7.81 -9.35 -11.58
CA GLY A 33 -6.96 -9.55 -10.42
C GLY A 33 -5.47 -9.32 -10.67
N GLU A 34 -5.11 -8.68 -11.77
CA GLU A 34 -3.72 -8.33 -12.05
C GLU A 34 -3.22 -7.22 -11.14
N VAL A 35 -1.94 -7.29 -10.82
CA VAL A 35 -1.24 -6.24 -10.07
C VAL A 35 -0.08 -5.74 -10.91
N GLN A 36 -0.05 -4.43 -11.17
CA GLN A 36 1.03 -3.78 -11.88
C GLN A 36 1.55 -2.62 -11.04
N ILE A 37 2.86 -2.60 -10.81
CA ILE A 37 3.52 -1.60 -9.98
C ILE A 37 4.61 -0.92 -10.79
N ASN A 38 4.51 0.41 -10.93
CA ASN A 38 5.47 1.20 -11.71
C ASN A 38 5.70 0.63 -13.11
N LYS A 39 4.63 0.22 -13.77
CA LYS A 39 4.63 -0.37 -15.12
C LYS A 39 5.28 -1.75 -15.20
N LYS A 40 5.48 -2.42 -14.07
CA LYS A 40 6.04 -3.77 -14.01
C LYS A 40 5.03 -4.72 -13.36
N PRO A 41 5.02 -6.01 -13.74
CA PRO A 41 4.20 -6.97 -13.00
C PRO A 41 4.55 -6.95 -11.52
N GLY A 42 3.53 -7.09 -10.66
CA GLY A 42 3.74 -7.03 -9.22
C GLY A 42 4.74 -8.04 -8.70
N ASP A 43 4.68 -9.27 -9.24
CA ASP A 43 5.60 -10.34 -8.85
C ASP A 43 7.06 -9.96 -9.16
N LEU A 44 7.30 -9.40 -10.34
CA LEU A 44 8.64 -8.98 -10.74
C LEU A 44 9.12 -7.81 -9.88
N TYR A 45 8.26 -6.84 -9.60
CA TYR A 45 8.61 -5.67 -8.81
C TYR A 45 9.05 -6.05 -7.40
N PHE A 46 8.35 -7.00 -6.77
CA PHE A 46 8.67 -7.48 -5.43
C PHE A 46 9.61 -8.69 -5.42
N GLN A 47 10.34 -8.92 -6.50
CA GLN A 47 11.36 -9.97 -6.59
C GLN A 47 10.80 -11.36 -6.28
N PHE A 48 9.58 -11.62 -6.75
CA PHE A 48 8.87 -12.90 -6.57
C PHE A 48 8.60 -13.27 -5.11
N ASN A 49 8.56 -12.28 -4.22
CA ASN A 49 8.17 -12.50 -2.83
C ASN A 49 6.65 -12.47 -2.72
N SER A 50 6.05 -13.65 -2.63
CA SER A 50 4.59 -13.79 -2.58
C SER A 50 3.97 -13.17 -1.32
N GLU A 51 4.74 -13.02 -0.26
CA GLU A 51 4.26 -12.41 0.98
C GLU A 51 3.89 -10.95 0.78
N TYR A 52 4.67 -10.20 0.01
CA TYR A 52 4.36 -8.81 -0.31
C TYR A 52 3.06 -8.68 -1.10
N ILE A 53 2.89 -9.53 -2.11
CA ILE A 53 1.67 -9.53 -2.92
C ILE A 53 0.45 -9.89 -2.07
N ARG A 54 0.57 -10.89 -1.22
CA ARG A 54 -0.49 -11.29 -0.31
C ARG A 54 -0.89 -10.17 0.63
N ASN A 55 0.10 -9.46 1.18
CA ASN A 55 -0.13 -8.36 2.11
C ASN A 55 -0.90 -7.21 1.45
N LEU A 56 -0.48 -6.80 0.26
CA LEU A 56 -1.15 -5.69 -0.42
C LEU A 56 -2.56 -6.05 -0.90
N LYS A 57 -2.83 -7.31 -1.16
CA LYS A 57 -4.16 -7.80 -1.54
C LYS A 57 -5.08 -8.12 -0.36
N ALA A 58 -4.56 -8.06 0.87
CA ALA A 58 -5.34 -8.43 2.05
C ALA A 58 -6.71 -7.74 2.14
N PRO A 59 -6.85 -6.43 1.87
CA PRO A 59 -8.17 -5.80 1.88
C PRO A 59 -9.13 -6.39 0.85
N LEU A 60 -8.63 -6.73 -0.33
CA LEU A 60 -9.44 -7.37 -1.37
C LEU A 60 -9.85 -8.79 -0.96
N THR A 61 -8.96 -9.51 -0.32
CA THR A 61 -9.21 -10.87 0.16
C THR A 61 -10.33 -10.89 1.21
N VAL A 62 -10.28 -9.96 2.14
CA VAL A 62 -11.30 -9.85 3.21
C VAL A 62 -12.68 -9.61 2.61
N LEU A 63 -12.76 -8.84 1.53
CA LEU A 63 -14.03 -8.54 0.87
C LEU A 63 -14.40 -9.56 -0.22
N GLY A 64 -13.54 -10.53 -0.51
CA GLY A 64 -13.79 -11.51 -1.56
C GLY A 64 -13.72 -10.95 -2.97
N LEU A 65 -12.94 -9.88 -3.18
CA LEU A 65 -12.89 -9.16 -4.46
C LEU A 65 -11.55 -9.33 -5.20
N GLU A 66 -10.73 -10.31 -4.84
CA GLU A 66 -9.40 -10.48 -5.43
C GLU A 66 -9.40 -10.58 -6.94
N ALA A 67 -10.36 -11.32 -7.49
CA ALA A 67 -10.47 -11.54 -8.92
C ALA A 67 -11.37 -10.54 -9.63
N SER A 68 -11.87 -9.54 -8.92
CA SER A 68 -12.82 -8.57 -9.46
C SER A 68 -12.18 -7.26 -9.87
N PHE A 69 -10.98 -6.98 -9.42
CA PHE A 69 -10.30 -5.71 -9.68
C PHE A 69 -8.84 -5.91 -10.04
N ASP A 70 -8.37 -5.06 -10.95
CA ASP A 70 -6.95 -4.92 -11.25
C ASP A 70 -6.41 -3.73 -10.47
N LEU A 71 -5.14 -3.82 -10.09
CA LEU A 71 -4.45 -2.78 -9.37
C LEU A 71 -3.34 -2.20 -10.23
N PHE A 72 -3.41 -0.89 -10.49
CA PHE A 72 -2.35 -0.14 -11.13
C PHE A 72 -1.77 0.82 -10.11
N ILE A 73 -0.51 0.65 -9.77
CA ILE A 73 0.11 1.29 -8.63
C ILE A 73 1.34 2.05 -9.05
N GLU A 74 1.46 3.28 -8.55
CA GLU A 74 2.68 4.07 -8.63
C GLU A 74 3.23 4.20 -7.22
N ALA A 75 4.36 3.54 -6.94
CA ALA A 75 4.99 3.55 -5.63
C ALA A 75 6.31 4.29 -5.67
N ARG A 76 6.56 5.12 -4.66
CA ARG A 76 7.79 5.92 -4.54
C ARG A 76 8.29 5.92 -3.11
N GLY A 77 9.60 6.01 -2.97
CA GLY A 77 10.26 6.20 -1.69
C GLY A 77 10.26 4.97 -0.81
N GLY A 78 11.09 4.98 0.20
CA GLY A 78 11.21 3.89 1.15
C GLY A 78 11.68 2.58 0.54
N GLY A 79 11.48 1.48 1.25
CA GLY A 79 11.79 0.14 0.81
C GLY A 79 10.55 -0.63 0.35
N LEU A 80 10.76 -1.85 -0.13
CA LEU A 80 9.68 -2.70 -0.65
C LEU A 80 8.60 -2.95 0.40
N ARG A 81 8.99 -3.20 1.64
CA ARG A 81 8.02 -3.46 2.71
C ARG A 81 7.16 -2.24 3.02
N GLY A 82 7.79 -1.06 3.11
CA GLY A 82 7.06 0.18 3.32
C GLY A 82 6.12 0.50 2.16
N GLN A 83 6.57 0.25 0.94
CA GLN A 83 5.73 0.39 -0.25
C GLN A 83 4.53 -0.56 -0.23
N THR A 84 4.73 -1.81 0.21
CA THR A 84 3.65 -2.77 0.34
C THR A 84 2.59 -2.28 1.33
N ASP A 85 3.00 -1.78 2.48
CA ASP A 85 2.08 -1.25 3.47
C ASP A 85 1.35 0.00 2.97
N ALA A 86 2.05 0.87 2.23
CA ALA A 86 1.45 2.04 1.61
C ALA A 86 0.39 1.65 0.58
N VAL A 87 0.68 0.64 -0.25
CA VAL A 87 -0.26 0.11 -1.24
C VAL A 87 -1.49 -0.47 -0.56
N LYS A 88 -1.29 -1.25 0.50
CA LYS A 88 -2.39 -1.85 1.26
C LYS A 88 -3.35 -0.77 1.79
N LEU A 89 -2.82 0.31 2.35
CA LEU A 89 -3.63 1.43 2.81
C LEU A 89 -4.37 2.10 1.65
N GLY A 90 -3.69 2.31 0.52
CA GLY A 90 -4.28 2.90 -0.68
C GLY A 90 -5.41 2.06 -1.24
N VAL A 91 -5.22 0.74 -1.30
CA VAL A 91 -6.25 -0.21 -1.75
C VAL A 91 -7.47 -0.14 -0.83
N SER A 92 -7.24 -0.12 0.48
CA SER A 92 -8.33 -0.02 1.46
C SER A 92 -9.13 1.27 1.28
N ARG A 93 -8.45 2.40 1.07
CA ARG A 93 -9.12 3.69 0.84
C ARG A 93 -9.90 3.70 -0.47
N ALA A 94 -9.35 3.10 -1.52
CA ALA A 94 -10.05 3.00 -2.80
C ALA A 94 -11.32 2.15 -2.67
N LEU A 95 -11.24 1.04 -1.94
CA LEU A 95 -12.39 0.17 -1.70
C LEU A 95 -13.50 0.86 -0.90
N CYS A 96 -13.14 1.78 -0.01
CA CYS A 96 -14.14 2.56 0.74
C CYS A 96 -15.02 3.41 -0.18
N GLY A 97 -14.52 3.78 -1.34
CA GLY A 97 -15.29 4.52 -2.34
C GLY A 97 -16.41 3.69 -2.98
N LEU A 98 -16.37 2.36 -2.84
CA LEU A 98 -17.36 1.48 -3.43
C LEU A 98 -18.66 1.42 -2.64
N SER A 99 -18.56 1.30 -1.32
CA SER A 99 -19.74 1.28 -0.45
C SER A 99 -19.37 1.51 1.01
N GLN A 100 -20.32 2.00 1.78
CA GLN A 100 -20.18 2.21 3.22
C GLN A 100 -20.02 0.89 3.99
N GLU A 101 -20.68 -0.15 3.53
CA GLU A 101 -20.61 -1.46 4.18
C GLU A 101 -19.19 -2.02 4.14
N ARG A 102 -18.52 -1.86 3.01
CA ARG A 102 -17.12 -2.29 2.85
C ARG A 102 -16.19 -1.52 3.76
N ARG A 103 -16.47 -0.24 3.95
CA ARG A 103 -15.69 0.59 4.87
C ARG A 103 -15.75 0.05 6.30
N GLN A 104 -16.90 -0.38 6.77
CA GLN A 104 -17.05 -0.92 8.12
C GLN A 104 -16.20 -2.19 8.31
N VAL A 105 -16.22 -3.08 7.33
CA VAL A 105 -15.43 -4.31 7.37
C VAL A 105 -13.94 -3.99 7.41
N LEU A 106 -13.48 -3.09 6.55
CA LEU A 106 -12.06 -2.71 6.48
C LEU A 106 -11.60 -1.99 7.75
N LYS A 107 -12.45 -1.16 8.31
CA LYS A 107 -12.16 -0.46 9.56
C LYS A 107 -12.01 -1.43 10.73
N LYS A 108 -12.87 -2.45 10.78
CA LYS A 108 -12.82 -3.47 11.83
C LYS A 108 -11.52 -4.27 11.76
N GLU A 109 -11.02 -4.54 10.56
CA GLU A 109 -9.74 -5.24 10.37
C GLU A 109 -8.52 -4.33 10.57
N GLY A 110 -8.73 -3.02 10.76
CA GLY A 110 -7.64 -2.07 10.96
C GLY A 110 -6.92 -1.63 9.69
N TYR A 111 -7.46 -1.92 8.50
CA TYR A 111 -6.81 -1.59 7.24
C TYR A 111 -6.91 -0.12 6.85
N LEU A 112 -7.80 0.64 7.47
CA LEU A 112 -7.99 2.07 7.19
C LEU A 112 -7.10 2.97 8.02
N THR A 113 -6.47 2.44 9.05
CA THR A 113 -5.62 3.22 9.94
C THR A 113 -4.22 3.34 9.37
N ARG A 114 -3.77 4.59 9.17
CA ARG A 114 -2.40 4.83 8.76
C ARG A 114 -1.48 4.61 9.96
N ASP A 115 -0.40 3.87 9.73
CA ASP A 115 0.67 3.74 10.71
C ASP A 115 1.64 4.90 10.54
N TYR A 116 1.65 5.80 11.51
CA TYR A 116 2.50 7.00 11.49
C TYR A 116 3.91 6.74 12.00
N ARG A 117 4.19 5.53 12.47
CA ARG A 117 5.52 5.21 12.98
C ARG A 117 6.56 5.33 11.88
N SER A 118 7.60 6.07 12.18
CA SER A 118 8.75 6.21 11.30
C SER A 118 10.01 6.09 12.15
N LYS A 119 11.14 5.87 11.48
CA LYS A 119 12.42 5.81 12.19
C LYS A 119 12.68 7.15 12.86
N GLU A 120 12.82 7.15 14.18
CA GLU A 120 13.11 8.34 14.94
C GLU A 120 14.51 8.85 14.60
N ARG A 121 14.64 10.16 14.45
CA ARG A 121 15.89 10.81 14.14
C ARG A 121 16.90 10.60 15.26
N LYS A 122 18.15 10.33 14.90
CA LYS A 122 19.26 10.36 15.86
C LYS A 122 19.36 11.76 16.46
N LYS A 123 19.50 11.85 17.76
CA LYS A 123 19.57 13.12 18.47
C LYS A 123 20.98 13.41 18.92
N TYR A 124 21.27 14.69 19.05
CA TYR A 124 22.55 15.15 19.55
C TYR A 124 22.86 14.57 20.92
N GLY A 125 24.10 14.10 21.10
CA GLY A 125 24.54 13.50 22.36
C GLY A 125 24.15 12.04 22.58
N LEU A 126 23.44 11.46 21.64
CA LEU A 126 23.00 10.04 21.71
C LEU A 126 23.62 9.23 20.58
N ARG A 127 23.82 7.93 20.79
CA ARG A 127 24.31 7.05 19.73
C ARG A 127 23.23 6.75 18.68
N LYS A 128 22.00 6.61 19.15
CA LYS A 128 20.82 6.44 18.31
C LYS A 128 19.78 7.46 18.75
N ALA A 129 18.54 7.28 18.34
CA ALA A 129 17.47 8.24 18.67
C ALA A 129 17.32 8.44 20.19
N ARG A 130 17.45 7.36 20.96
CA ARG A 130 17.25 7.38 22.41
C ARG A 130 18.34 6.66 23.19
N LYS A 131 19.25 5.96 22.53
CA LYS A 131 20.28 5.20 23.19
C LYS A 131 21.44 6.09 23.60
N ALA A 132 21.60 6.28 24.90
CA ALA A 132 22.71 7.04 25.44
C ALA A 132 24.04 6.35 25.20
N PRO A 133 25.17 7.10 25.06
CA PRO A 133 26.48 6.49 25.02
C PRO A 133 26.78 5.83 26.37
N GLN A 134 27.58 4.78 26.30
CA GLN A 134 27.97 4.08 27.51
C GLN A 134 28.78 5.00 28.42
N PHE A 135 28.36 5.09 29.67
CA PHE A 135 29.10 5.87 30.67
C PHE A 135 30.47 5.23 30.91
N SER A 136 31.50 5.99 30.71
CA SER A 136 32.87 5.59 31.03
C SER A 136 33.31 6.25 32.34
N LYS A 137 33.61 5.38 33.30
CA LYS A 137 34.03 5.83 34.63
C LYS A 137 35.50 6.21 34.60
N ARG A 138 35.79 7.43 34.20
CA ARG A 138 37.11 8.04 34.29
C ARG A 138 37.05 9.51 34.03
#